data_658e286874f275e81019edb9a7317c4a
#
_entry.id   658e286874f275e81019edb9a7317c4a
#
_cell.length_a   1.000
_cell.length_b   1.000
_cell.length_c   1.000
_cell.angle_alpha   90.00
_cell.angle_beta   90.00
_cell.angle_gamma   90.00
#
_symmetry.space_group_name_H-M   'P 1'
#
loop_
_entity.id
_entity.type
_entity.pdbx_description
1 polymer ?
#
loop_
_entity_poly.entity_id
_entity_poly.type
_entity_poly.pdbx_seq_one_letter_code
_entity_poly.pdbx_strand_id
1 'polypeptide(L)'
;MSEGKLTWLITGCSSGFGLALARPAQANGHNVIATSRNPSRTPELVEKFTKKGGEWIRLDQDEQDCGRVIEDIEARGLAIDVLVNSAGIGMTGPAECFTEEEVHQVMETNFFGPYRLMRAAAPHMRKRRSGMIVNFSSGSGMEAVQSLGVYGASKAALDGITKTLHKEMQDFNVRVLLLYLGAFNTPMVTRTGAVCKSIDPDYEGTTTEKLFTALSTGNFAVPGDHVKATQAIYDVVMGKGIGEGHEKEMILPLGRDMAARIKESRDRLDHMVEVFGEICNNVNVDEAPKAT
;
A
#
# COMPACT_ATOMS: atom_id res chain seq x y z
N MET A 1 15.00 9.40 -12.43
CA MET A 1 14.41 10.74 -12.20
C MET A 1 15.55 11.75 -12.14
N SER A 2 15.33 13.03 -12.49
CA SER A 2 16.36 14.06 -12.43
C SER A 2 16.91 14.22 -11.00
N GLU A 3 18.17 14.64 -10.84
CA GLU A 3 18.76 15.00 -9.54
C GLU A 3 18.12 16.26 -8.89
N GLY A 4 16.97 16.70 -9.41
CA GLY A 4 16.25 17.88 -8.99
C GLY A 4 15.37 17.68 -7.75
N LYS A 5 14.91 18.79 -7.22
CA LYS A 5 13.96 18.85 -6.11
C LYS A 5 12.58 18.34 -6.58
N LEU A 6 12.12 17.20 -6.05
CA LEU A 6 10.83 16.58 -6.38
C LEU A 6 9.74 17.01 -5.39
N THR A 7 8.50 17.02 -5.84
CA THR A 7 7.31 17.20 -4.98
C THR A 7 6.70 15.86 -4.63
N TRP A 8 6.64 15.57 -3.35
CA TRP A 8 6.06 14.34 -2.79
C TRP A 8 4.74 14.64 -2.11
N LEU A 9 3.69 13.93 -2.48
CA LEU A 9 2.44 13.89 -1.73
C LEU A 9 2.34 12.54 -1.02
N ILE A 10 2.30 12.55 0.32
CA ILE A 10 2.34 11.33 1.14
C ILE A 10 1.12 11.26 2.03
N THR A 11 0.34 10.18 1.91
CA THR A 11 -0.82 9.95 2.77
C THR A 11 -0.43 9.25 4.08
N GLY A 12 -1.20 9.50 5.16
CA GLY A 12 -1.02 8.79 6.42
C GLY A 12 0.22 9.19 7.23
N CYS A 13 0.62 10.46 7.18
CA CYS A 13 1.83 10.96 7.84
C CYS A 13 1.70 11.20 9.35
N SER A 14 0.54 10.94 9.99
CA SER A 14 0.41 11.09 11.44
C SER A 14 1.25 10.08 12.24
N SER A 15 1.71 9.00 11.64
CA SER A 15 2.54 7.96 12.27
C SER A 15 3.08 6.96 11.23
N GLY A 16 3.81 5.94 11.70
CA GLY A 16 4.21 4.78 10.88
C GLY A 16 5.02 5.11 9.64
N PHE A 17 4.78 4.34 8.59
CA PHE A 17 5.54 4.42 7.33
C PHE A 17 5.44 5.77 6.62
N GLY A 18 4.24 6.37 6.56
CA GLY A 18 4.05 7.66 5.89
C GLY A 18 4.92 8.76 6.52
N LEU A 19 4.89 8.87 7.84
CA LEU A 19 5.76 9.81 8.56
C LEU A 19 7.24 9.48 8.41
N ALA A 20 7.59 8.18 8.52
CA ALA A 20 8.98 7.74 8.44
C ALA A 20 9.58 7.99 7.05
N LEU A 21 8.78 7.89 5.96
CA LEU A 21 9.21 8.18 4.60
C LEU A 21 9.25 9.70 4.30
N ALA A 22 8.32 10.47 4.88
CA ALA A 22 8.30 11.92 4.71
C ALA A 22 9.59 12.60 5.23
N ARG A 23 10.20 12.04 6.28
CA ARG A 23 11.41 12.58 6.89
C ARG A 23 12.65 12.51 5.99
N PRO A 24 13.06 11.37 5.42
CA PRO A 24 14.19 11.31 4.51
C PRO A 24 13.93 12.12 3.23
N ALA A 25 12.71 12.12 2.69
CA ALA A 25 12.38 12.95 1.53
C ALA A 25 12.60 14.45 1.84
N GLN A 26 12.11 14.94 2.99
CA GLN A 26 12.33 16.31 3.43
C GLN A 26 13.81 16.61 3.73
N ALA A 27 14.52 15.70 4.38
CA ALA A 27 15.94 15.88 4.74
C ALA A 27 16.86 15.94 3.51
N ASN A 28 16.44 15.34 2.38
CA ASN A 28 17.14 15.41 1.11
C ASN A 28 16.67 16.60 0.23
N GLY A 29 15.96 17.57 0.80
CA GLY A 29 15.62 18.83 0.14
C GLY A 29 14.41 18.80 -0.79
N HIS A 30 13.65 17.71 -0.83
CA HIS A 30 12.42 17.62 -1.62
C HIS A 30 11.28 18.47 -1.04
N ASN A 31 10.34 18.88 -1.88
CA ASN A 31 9.06 19.43 -1.43
C ASN A 31 8.19 18.27 -0.92
N VAL A 32 7.88 18.25 0.37
CA VAL A 32 7.06 17.19 0.93
C VAL A 32 5.76 17.76 1.46
N ILE A 33 4.66 17.29 0.87
CA ILE A 33 3.30 17.56 1.31
C ILE A 33 2.85 16.33 2.08
N ALA A 34 2.96 16.41 3.40
CA ALA A 34 2.50 15.37 4.32
C ALA A 34 1.02 15.53 4.58
N THR A 35 0.29 14.42 4.70
CA THR A 35 -1.14 14.49 4.95
C THR A 35 -1.58 13.59 6.08
N SER A 36 -2.67 14.00 6.74
CA SER A 36 -3.39 13.17 7.69
C SER A 36 -4.87 13.56 7.74
N ARG A 37 -5.71 12.62 8.12
CA ARG A 37 -7.15 12.82 8.25
C ARG A 37 -7.49 13.92 9.27
N ASN A 38 -6.77 13.97 10.38
CA ASN A 38 -6.96 14.98 11.41
C ASN A 38 -5.60 15.52 11.92
N PRO A 39 -5.05 16.58 11.30
CA PRO A 39 -3.79 17.20 11.72
C PRO A 39 -3.82 17.74 13.15
N SER A 40 -4.98 18.16 13.65
CA SER A 40 -5.12 18.72 15.01
C SER A 40 -4.88 17.69 16.13
N ARG A 41 -4.89 16.39 15.82
CA ARG A 41 -4.52 15.34 16.79
C ARG A 41 -3.02 15.24 17.04
N THR A 42 -2.20 15.84 16.17
CA THR A 42 -0.73 15.78 16.24
C THR A 42 -0.11 17.16 15.97
N PRO A 43 -0.51 18.22 16.72
CA PRO A 43 -0.12 19.61 16.41
C PRO A 43 1.39 19.83 16.50
N GLU A 44 2.06 19.25 17.49
CA GLU A 44 3.52 19.35 17.63
C GLU A 44 4.28 18.70 16.48
N LEU A 45 3.75 17.57 15.95
CA LEU A 45 4.31 16.90 14.81
C LEU A 45 4.17 17.76 13.54
N VAL A 46 2.98 18.32 13.33
CA VAL A 46 2.69 19.24 12.21
C VAL A 46 3.63 20.45 12.27
N GLU A 47 3.70 21.11 13.42
CA GLU A 47 4.57 22.28 13.64
C GLU A 47 6.05 21.94 13.37
N LYS A 48 6.53 20.82 13.93
CA LYS A 48 7.92 20.38 13.72
C LYS A 48 8.23 20.08 12.27
N PHE A 49 7.26 19.53 11.53
CA PHE A 49 7.42 19.19 10.13
C PHE A 49 7.43 20.45 9.24
N THR A 50 6.49 21.39 9.49
CA THR A 50 6.39 22.65 8.74
C THR A 50 7.55 23.60 9.01
N LYS A 51 8.05 23.67 10.25
CA LYS A 51 9.28 24.44 10.59
C LYS A 51 10.51 23.98 9.80
N LYS A 52 10.51 22.73 9.29
CA LYS A 52 11.57 22.20 8.43
C LYS A 52 11.30 22.40 6.94
N GLY A 53 10.34 23.23 6.57
CA GLY A 53 10.02 23.58 5.18
C GLY A 53 9.08 22.59 4.47
N GLY A 54 8.48 21.63 5.17
CA GLY A 54 7.41 20.79 4.63
C GLY A 54 6.05 21.48 4.69
N GLU A 55 5.10 21.00 3.91
CA GLU A 55 3.69 21.38 3.99
C GLU A 55 2.90 20.24 4.64
N TRP A 56 1.90 20.58 5.47
CA TRP A 56 1.01 19.58 6.03
C TRP A 56 -0.43 19.98 5.76
N ILE A 57 -1.16 19.12 5.08
CA ILE A 57 -2.56 19.37 4.73
C ILE A 57 -3.48 18.29 5.29
N ARG A 58 -4.74 18.65 5.52
CA ARG A 58 -5.77 17.68 5.84
C ARG A 58 -6.12 16.89 4.57
N LEU A 59 -6.08 15.57 4.67
CA LEU A 59 -6.59 14.66 3.67
C LEU A 59 -7.22 13.45 4.35
N ASP A 60 -8.52 13.31 4.19
CA ASP A 60 -9.25 12.10 4.51
C ASP A 60 -9.51 11.35 3.20
N GLN A 61 -8.81 10.24 3.01
CA GLN A 61 -8.94 9.46 1.76
C GLN A 61 -10.26 8.69 1.67
N ASP A 62 -11.04 8.63 2.77
CA ASP A 62 -12.37 8.04 2.80
C ASP A 62 -13.42 9.01 2.21
N GLU A 63 -13.10 10.31 2.05
CA GLU A 63 -13.96 11.28 1.35
C GLU A 63 -13.97 11.00 -0.16
N GLN A 64 -15.16 10.97 -0.77
CA GLN A 64 -15.33 10.63 -2.19
C GLN A 64 -14.60 11.58 -3.13
N ASP A 65 -14.41 12.82 -2.73
CA ASP A 65 -13.72 13.86 -3.48
C ASP A 65 -12.25 14.07 -3.05
N CYS A 66 -11.67 13.14 -2.30
CA CYS A 66 -10.28 13.22 -1.82
C CYS A 66 -9.26 13.47 -2.94
N GLY A 67 -9.56 13.09 -4.18
CA GLY A 67 -8.74 13.38 -5.35
C GLY A 67 -8.57 14.86 -5.66
N ARG A 68 -9.48 15.75 -5.21
CA ARG A 68 -9.38 17.20 -5.41
C ARG A 68 -8.09 17.80 -4.86
N VAL A 69 -7.53 17.19 -3.81
CA VAL A 69 -6.24 17.63 -3.27
C VAL A 69 -5.14 17.62 -4.33
N ILE A 70 -5.17 16.67 -5.23
CA ILE A 70 -4.21 16.58 -6.35
C ILE A 70 -4.42 17.73 -7.32
N GLU A 71 -5.66 17.98 -7.73
CA GLU A 71 -6.01 19.08 -8.62
C GLU A 71 -5.62 20.44 -8.03
N ASP A 72 -5.86 20.64 -6.74
CA ASP A 72 -5.53 21.90 -6.04
C ASP A 72 -4.01 22.12 -5.96
N ILE A 73 -3.22 21.07 -5.74
CA ILE A 73 -1.76 21.14 -5.71
C ILE A 73 -1.21 21.44 -7.12
N GLU A 74 -1.68 20.72 -8.14
CA GLU A 74 -1.27 20.93 -9.55
C GLU A 74 -1.69 22.33 -10.04
N ALA A 75 -2.86 22.83 -9.65
CA ALA A 75 -3.33 24.19 -9.97
C ALA A 75 -2.47 25.29 -9.36
N ARG A 76 -1.78 25.01 -8.24
CA ARG A 76 -0.77 25.92 -7.64
C ARG A 76 0.56 25.94 -8.40
N GLY A 77 0.67 25.17 -9.49
CA GLY A 77 1.90 25.01 -10.27
C GLY A 77 2.91 24.05 -9.62
N LEU A 78 2.47 23.25 -8.66
CA LEU A 78 3.30 22.23 -7.99
C LEU A 78 3.01 20.86 -8.62
N ALA A 79 3.83 20.44 -9.56
CA ALA A 79 3.73 19.10 -10.13
C ALA A 79 4.01 18.05 -9.05
N ILE A 80 3.09 17.11 -8.85
CA ILE A 80 3.29 16.00 -7.92
C ILE A 80 4.15 14.93 -8.62
N ASP A 81 5.44 14.90 -8.29
CA ASP A 81 6.38 13.94 -8.88
C ASP A 81 6.24 12.54 -8.27
N VAL A 82 5.95 12.46 -6.97
CA VAL A 82 5.79 11.19 -6.26
C VAL A 82 4.51 11.23 -5.42
N LEU A 83 3.54 10.38 -5.78
CA LEU A 83 2.36 10.11 -4.97
C LEU A 83 2.60 8.85 -4.13
N VAL A 84 2.48 8.95 -2.81
CA VAL A 84 2.65 7.83 -1.87
C VAL A 84 1.34 7.55 -1.15
N ASN A 85 0.71 6.44 -1.47
CA ASN A 85 -0.47 5.91 -0.80
C ASN A 85 -0.04 5.00 0.36
N SER A 86 0.23 5.62 1.52
CA SER A 86 0.68 4.93 2.74
C SER A 86 -0.39 4.83 3.83
N ALA A 87 -1.46 5.64 3.76
CA ALA A 87 -2.55 5.53 4.70
C ALA A 87 -3.29 4.20 4.55
N GLY A 88 -3.67 3.60 5.66
CA GLY A 88 -4.40 2.34 5.68
C GLY A 88 -4.83 1.98 7.08
N ILE A 89 -5.77 1.06 7.18
CA ILE A 89 -6.25 0.48 8.44
C ILE A 89 -6.15 -1.04 8.38
N GLY A 90 -5.85 -1.65 9.52
CA GLY A 90 -5.94 -3.10 9.71
C GLY A 90 -7.29 -3.45 10.34
N MET A 91 -7.77 -4.65 10.05
CA MET A 91 -8.92 -5.25 10.71
C MET A 91 -8.66 -6.73 10.94
N THR A 92 -8.96 -7.22 12.14
CA THR A 92 -8.61 -8.58 12.56
C THR A 92 -9.86 -9.31 13.05
N GLY A 93 -10.07 -10.52 12.53
CA GLY A 93 -11.15 -11.43 12.87
C GLY A 93 -11.39 -12.50 11.82
N PRO A 94 -12.10 -13.58 12.13
CA PRO A 94 -12.61 -14.52 11.14
C PRO A 94 -13.45 -13.81 10.07
N ALA A 95 -13.39 -14.28 8.83
CA ALA A 95 -13.97 -13.57 7.70
C ALA A 95 -15.49 -13.31 7.81
N GLU A 96 -16.24 -14.25 8.40
CA GLU A 96 -17.69 -14.12 8.61
C GLU A 96 -18.08 -13.27 9.84
N CYS A 97 -17.13 -12.89 10.69
CA CYS A 97 -17.45 -12.14 11.92
C CYS A 97 -17.57 -10.62 11.70
N PHE A 98 -17.29 -10.13 10.50
CA PHE A 98 -17.36 -8.71 10.18
C PHE A 98 -18.74 -8.29 9.69
N THR A 99 -19.18 -7.11 10.12
CA THR A 99 -20.35 -6.47 9.52
C THR A 99 -20.02 -5.92 8.13
N GLU A 100 -21.04 -5.71 7.31
CA GLU A 100 -20.87 -5.13 5.98
C GLU A 100 -20.22 -3.73 6.06
N GLU A 101 -20.60 -2.92 7.04
CA GLU A 101 -20.05 -1.59 7.28
C GLU A 101 -18.55 -1.66 7.61
N GLU A 102 -18.12 -2.64 8.40
CA GLU A 102 -16.70 -2.85 8.70
C GLU A 102 -15.91 -3.25 7.46
N VAL A 103 -16.46 -4.13 6.63
CA VAL A 103 -15.85 -4.48 5.34
C VAL A 103 -15.75 -3.27 4.43
N HIS A 104 -16.83 -2.49 4.29
CA HIS A 104 -16.84 -1.26 3.49
C HIS A 104 -15.80 -0.26 4.00
N GLN A 105 -15.67 -0.06 5.30
CA GLN A 105 -14.68 0.84 5.89
C GLN A 105 -13.25 0.47 5.51
N VAL A 106 -12.90 -0.83 5.58
CA VAL A 106 -11.56 -1.30 5.20
C VAL A 106 -11.31 -1.11 3.71
N MET A 107 -12.29 -1.44 2.88
CA MET A 107 -12.21 -1.26 1.43
C MET A 107 -12.11 0.21 1.06
N GLU A 108 -12.87 1.08 1.73
CA GLU A 108 -12.85 2.52 1.51
C GLU A 108 -11.46 3.09 1.76
N THR A 109 -10.89 2.80 2.94
CA THR A 109 -9.59 3.33 3.31
C THR A 109 -8.44 2.69 2.52
N ASN A 110 -8.45 1.37 2.32
CA ASN A 110 -7.28 0.66 1.79
C ASN A 110 -7.27 0.55 0.25
N PHE A 111 -8.43 0.71 -0.40
CA PHE A 111 -8.57 0.54 -1.85
C PHE A 111 -9.17 1.78 -2.53
N PHE A 112 -10.40 2.19 -2.18
CA PHE A 112 -11.08 3.28 -2.89
C PHE A 112 -10.38 4.62 -2.73
N GLY A 113 -9.89 4.94 -1.53
CA GLY A 113 -9.12 6.16 -1.28
C GLY A 113 -7.86 6.24 -2.16
N PRO A 114 -6.93 5.26 -2.08
CA PRO A 114 -5.77 5.18 -2.97
C PRO A 114 -6.15 5.20 -4.46
N TYR A 115 -7.21 4.49 -4.86
CA TYR A 115 -7.68 4.48 -6.23
C TYR A 115 -8.11 5.88 -6.72
N ARG A 116 -8.84 6.65 -5.91
CA ARG A 116 -9.23 8.03 -6.24
C ARG A 116 -8.01 8.94 -6.42
N LEU A 117 -7.03 8.81 -5.53
CA LEU A 117 -5.78 9.58 -5.63
C LEU A 117 -4.97 9.19 -6.88
N MET A 118 -4.83 7.89 -7.17
CA MET A 118 -4.18 7.44 -8.41
C MET A 118 -4.89 7.95 -9.65
N ARG A 119 -6.23 7.87 -9.68
CA ARG A 119 -7.06 8.33 -10.78
C ARG A 119 -6.91 9.84 -11.03
N ALA A 120 -6.75 10.63 -9.97
CA ALA A 120 -6.52 12.07 -10.09
C ALA A 120 -5.08 12.38 -10.55
N ALA A 121 -4.06 11.69 -10.03
CA ALA A 121 -2.66 11.97 -10.35
C ALA A 121 -2.21 11.48 -11.74
N ALA A 122 -2.72 10.32 -12.16
CA ALA A 122 -2.26 9.67 -13.39
C ALA A 122 -2.39 10.55 -14.66
N PRO A 123 -3.46 11.31 -14.91
CA PRO A 123 -3.56 12.20 -16.08
C PRO A 123 -2.47 13.27 -16.11
N HIS A 124 -2.15 13.89 -14.98
CA HIS A 124 -1.09 14.90 -14.86
C HIS A 124 0.28 14.29 -15.13
N MET A 125 0.60 13.17 -14.50
CA MET A 125 1.86 12.45 -14.69
C MET A 125 2.02 11.97 -16.13
N ARG A 126 0.96 11.40 -16.72
CA ARG A 126 0.95 10.96 -18.12
C ARG A 126 1.21 12.11 -19.10
N LYS A 127 0.53 13.26 -18.91
CA LYS A 127 0.69 14.43 -19.76
C LYS A 127 2.12 14.96 -19.79
N ARG A 128 2.80 14.99 -18.62
CA ARG A 128 4.20 15.45 -18.53
C ARG A 128 5.22 14.33 -18.76
N ARG A 129 4.76 13.08 -18.97
CA ARG A 129 5.58 11.87 -19.16
C ARG A 129 6.62 11.66 -18.05
N SER A 130 6.23 11.99 -16.84
CA SER A 130 7.06 11.89 -15.64
C SER A 130 6.20 11.77 -14.39
N GLY A 131 6.63 10.95 -13.46
CA GLY A 131 6.01 10.77 -12.15
C GLY A 131 6.17 9.37 -11.61
N MET A 132 5.82 9.21 -10.36
CA MET A 132 5.83 7.92 -9.69
C MET A 132 4.68 7.79 -8.70
N ILE A 133 4.04 6.63 -8.71
CA ILE A 133 3.01 6.23 -7.75
C ILE A 133 3.56 5.09 -6.92
N VAL A 134 3.49 5.21 -5.59
CA VAL A 134 3.95 4.20 -4.63
C VAL A 134 2.78 3.76 -3.76
N ASN A 135 2.39 2.49 -3.86
CA ASN A 135 1.28 1.93 -3.11
C ASN A 135 1.78 0.97 -2.02
N PHE A 136 1.36 1.23 -0.79
CA PHE A 136 1.68 0.41 0.37
C PHE A 136 0.68 -0.75 0.48
N SER A 137 1.13 -1.93 0.06
CA SER A 137 0.39 -3.18 0.21
C SER A 137 0.97 -4.03 1.35
N SER A 138 0.69 -5.30 1.34
CA SER A 138 1.07 -6.28 2.36
C SER A 138 1.25 -7.64 1.72
N GLY A 139 2.08 -8.49 2.33
CA GLY A 139 2.08 -9.91 2.01
C GLY A 139 0.70 -10.54 2.11
N SER A 140 -0.19 -10.03 2.97
CA SER A 140 -1.57 -10.49 3.10
C SER A 140 -2.45 -10.21 1.88
N GLY A 141 -2.04 -9.34 0.96
CA GLY A 141 -2.70 -9.18 -0.35
C GLY A 141 -2.31 -10.26 -1.36
N MET A 142 -1.14 -10.86 -1.18
CA MET A 142 -0.62 -11.91 -2.04
C MET A 142 -1.05 -13.31 -1.57
N GLU A 143 -1.18 -13.51 -0.27
CA GLU A 143 -1.49 -14.79 0.35
C GLU A 143 -2.65 -14.70 1.34
N ALA A 144 -3.29 -15.83 1.62
CA ALA A 144 -4.33 -15.93 2.62
C ALA A 144 -3.71 -16.04 4.03
N VAL A 145 -4.09 -15.13 4.92
CA VAL A 145 -3.73 -15.18 6.34
C VAL A 145 -5.00 -15.26 7.17
N GLN A 146 -5.12 -16.29 8.01
CA GLN A 146 -6.25 -16.46 8.92
C GLN A 146 -6.44 -15.21 9.78
N SER A 147 -7.67 -14.87 10.07
CA SER A 147 -8.05 -13.66 10.82
C SER A 147 -7.68 -12.31 10.18
N LEU A 148 -7.18 -12.31 8.95
CA LEU A 148 -6.87 -11.10 8.16
C LEU A 148 -7.62 -11.08 6.80
N GLY A 149 -8.72 -11.83 6.66
CA GLY A 149 -9.42 -12.01 5.38
C GLY A 149 -9.85 -10.69 4.72
N VAL A 150 -10.55 -9.82 5.44
CA VAL A 150 -11.04 -8.53 4.94
C VAL A 150 -9.88 -7.57 4.63
N TYR A 151 -8.89 -7.52 5.54
CA TYR A 151 -7.67 -6.73 5.30
C TYR A 151 -6.91 -7.23 4.06
N GLY A 152 -6.69 -8.56 3.97
CA GLY A 152 -6.02 -9.19 2.82
C GLY A 152 -6.76 -8.91 1.51
N ALA A 153 -8.09 -9.04 1.49
CA ALA A 153 -8.91 -8.73 0.33
C ALA A 153 -8.74 -7.27 -0.14
N SER A 154 -8.71 -6.30 0.80
CA SER A 154 -8.47 -4.90 0.46
C SER A 154 -7.09 -4.64 -0.16
N LYS A 155 -6.07 -5.34 0.33
CA LYS A 155 -4.71 -5.24 -0.22
C LYS A 155 -4.58 -5.98 -1.56
N ALA A 156 -5.27 -7.12 -1.73
CA ALA A 156 -5.34 -7.81 -3.02
C ALA A 156 -6.03 -6.96 -4.10
N ALA A 157 -7.09 -6.22 -3.75
CA ALA A 157 -7.72 -5.27 -4.65
C ALA A 157 -6.75 -4.14 -5.07
N LEU A 158 -6.01 -3.57 -4.10
CA LEU A 158 -4.98 -2.56 -4.37
C LEU A 158 -3.85 -3.12 -5.25
N ASP A 159 -3.43 -4.37 -5.02
CA ASP A 159 -2.42 -5.06 -5.82
C ASP A 159 -2.87 -5.21 -7.27
N GLY A 160 -4.10 -5.65 -7.49
CA GLY A 160 -4.67 -5.84 -8.83
C GLY A 160 -4.63 -4.56 -9.65
N ILE A 161 -5.19 -3.47 -9.11
CA ILE A 161 -5.21 -2.17 -9.83
C ILE A 161 -3.80 -1.60 -10.01
N THR A 162 -2.91 -1.76 -9.03
CA THR A 162 -1.54 -1.26 -9.13
C THR A 162 -0.75 -1.96 -10.23
N LYS A 163 -0.88 -3.28 -10.34
CA LYS A 163 -0.24 -4.09 -11.41
C LYS A 163 -0.74 -3.69 -12.79
N THR A 164 -2.05 -3.43 -12.92
CA THR A 164 -2.65 -2.95 -14.18
C THR A 164 -2.14 -1.55 -14.52
N LEU A 165 -2.22 -0.62 -13.57
CA LEU A 165 -1.77 0.75 -13.76
C LEU A 165 -0.28 0.83 -14.11
N HIS A 166 0.55 -0.04 -13.54
CA HIS A 166 1.97 -0.13 -13.91
C HIS A 166 2.15 -0.37 -15.41
N LYS A 167 1.43 -1.35 -15.97
CA LYS A 167 1.48 -1.66 -17.40
C LYS A 167 0.96 -0.51 -18.28
N GLU A 168 -0.16 0.10 -17.87
CA GLU A 168 -0.78 1.21 -18.61
C GLU A 168 0.09 2.47 -18.63
N MET A 169 0.92 2.67 -17.61
CA MET A 169 1.74 3.86 -17.45
C MET A 169 3.17 3.75 -18.04
N GLN A 170 3.61 2.56 -18.41
CA GLN A 170 4.96 2.34 -18.96
C GLN A 170 5.26 3.18 -20.20
N ASP A 171 4.32 3.27 -21.15
CA ASP A 171 4.48 4.04 -22.39
C ASP A 171 4.57 5.56 -22.15
N PHE A 172 4.19 5.99 -20.96
CA PHE A 172 4.21 7.40 -20.54
C PHE A 172 5.38 7.74 -19.62
N ASN A 173 6.32 6.81 -19.42
CA ASN A 173 7.46 7.00 -18.51
C ASN A 173 7.03 7.38 -17.07
N VAL A 174 5.89 6.86 -16.62
CA VAL A 174 5.39 6.99 -15.24
C VAL A 174 5.63 5.67 -14.52
N ARG A 175 6.35 5.74 -13.41
CA ARG A 175 6.65 4.55 -12.59
C ARG A 175 5.50 4.26 -11.63
N VAL A 176 5.20 3.00 -11.44
CA VAL A 176 4.23 2.56 -10.42
C VAL A 176 4.87 1.43 -9.62
N LEU A 177 5.04 1.64 -8.32
CA LEU A 177 5.70 0.72 -7.39
C LEU A 177 4.70 0.20 -6.37
N LEU A 178 4.66 -1.11 -6.22
CA LEU A 178 3.89 -1.84 -5.22
C LEU A 178 4.82 -2.34 -4.12
N LEU A 179 4.53 -2.01 -2.87
CA LEU A 179 5.31 -2.46 -1.73
C LEU A 179 4.62 -3.65 -1.07
N TYR A 180 5.24 -4.82 -1.10
CA TYR A 180 4.82 -5.97 -0.30
C TYR A 180 5.51 -5.94 1.06
N LEU A 181 4.78 -5.50 2.06
CA LEU A 181 5.29 -5.39 3.43
C LEU A 181 4.97 -6.64 4.24
N GLY A 182 5.98 -7.17 4.88
CA GLY A 182 5.85 -8.17 5.94
C GLY A 182 5.43 -7.54 7.26
N ALA A 183 5.78 -8.17 8.37
CA ALA A 183 5.46 -7.69 9.71
C ALA A 183 6.44 -6.60 10.17
N PHE A 184 5.94 -5.38 10.35
CA PHE A 184 6.70 -4.22 10.83
C PHE A 184 6.08 -3.63 12.09
N ASN A 185 6.93 -3.20 13.02
CA ASN A 185 6.50 -2.50 14.23
C ASN A 185 6.02 -1.09 13.87
N THR A 186 4.72 -0.95 13.69
CA THR A 186 4.04 0.29 13.40
C THR A 186 2.82 0.47 14.30
N PRO A 187 2.33 1.70 14.49
CA PRO A 187 1.09 1.93 15.26
C PRO A 187 -0.16 1.22 14.70
N MET A 188 -0.15 0.76 13.47
CA MET A 188 -1.24 -0.07 12.91
C MET A 188 -1.35 -1.40 13.65
N VAL A 189 -0.21 -1.96 14.07
CA VAL A 189 -0.11 -3.23 14.78
C VAL A 189 -0.37 -3.08 16.28
N THR A 190 0.13 -1.99 16.87
CA THR A 190 0.07 -1.74 18.32
C THR A 190 -1.19 -0.98 18.77
N ARG A 191 -1.76 -0.16 17.90
CA ARG A 191 -3.11 0.35 18.09
C ARG A 191 -4.02 -0.71 17.53
N THR A 192 -4.61 -1.50 18.42
CA THR A 192 -5.61 -2.49 18.05
C THR A 192 -6.46 -1.91 16.91
N GLY A 193 -6.19 -2.36 15.70
CA GLY A 193 -7.01 -2.07 14.54
C GLY A 193 -8.44 -2.45 14.90
N ALA A 194 -9.40 -2.06 14.10
CA ALA A 194 -10.73 -2.54 14.32
C ALA A 194 -10.67 -4.06 14.43
N VAL A 195 -11.11 -4.57 15.56
CA VAL A 195 -11.19 -5.98 15.85
C VAL A 195 -12.68 -6.32 15.71
N CYS A 196 -13.04 -7.43 15.08
CA CYS A 196 -14.42 -7.86 15.07
C CYS A 196 -14.95 -7.92 16.51
N LYS A 197 -16.20 -7.55 16.70
CA LYS A 197 -16.81 -7.39 18.04
C LYS A 197 -16.80 -8.66 18.88
N SER A 198 -16.89 -9.81 18.22
CA SER A 198 -16.86 -11.13 18.87
C SER A 198 -16.40 -12.18 17.86
N ILE A 199 -15.68 -13.17 18.36
CA ILE A 199 -15.40 -14.40 17.63
C ILE A 199 -16.41 -15.47 18.09
N ASP A 200 -16.91 -16.27 17.15
CA ASP A 200 -17.83 -17.34 17.48
C ASP A 200 -17.14 -18.38 18.39
N PRO A 201 -17.82 -18.90 19.44
CA PRO A 201 -17.27 -19.93 20.31
C PRO A 201 -16.76 -21.19 19.59
N ASP A 202 -17.30 -21.51 18.42
CA ASP A 202 -16.84 -22.65 17.61
C ASP A 202 -15.38 -22.53 17.15
N TYR A 203 -14.79 -21.32 17.22
CA TYR A 203 -13.37 -21.12 16.96
C TYR A 203 -12.44 -21.45 18.15
N GLU A 204 -12.99 -21.77 19.32
CA GLU A 204 -12.20 -22.05 20.51
C GLU A 204 -11.16 -23.17 20.25
N GLY A 205 -9.90 -22.94 20.61
CA GLY A 205 -8.79 -23.86 20.42
C GLY A 205 -8.24 -23.95 19.00
N THR A 206 -8.87 -23.30 18.02
CA THR A 206 -8.41 -23.31 16.62
C THR A 206 -7.19 -22.43 16.37
N THR A 207 -6.54 -22.63 15.22
CA THR A 207 -5.45 -21.74 14.76
C THR A 207 -5.97 -20.32 14.49
N THR A 208 -7.20 -20.20 14.01
CA THR A 208 -7.85 -18.90 13.75
C THR A 208 -8.02 -18.09 15.04
N GLU A 209 -8.49 -18.69 16.13
CA GLU A 209 -8.60 -18.02 17.43
C GLU A 209 -7.23 -17.61 17.98
N LYS A 210 -6.24 -18.51 17.93
CA LYS A 210 -4.89 -18.22 18.40
C LYS A 210 -4.27 -17.02 17.67
N LEU A 211 -4.43 -16.96 16.35
CA LEU A 211 -3.93 -15.85 15.55
C LEU A 211 -4.75 -14.57 15.78
N PHE A 212 -6.06 -14.67 15.87
CA PHE A 212 -6.93 -13.56 16.26
C PHE A 212 -6.51 -12.94 17.58
N THR A 213 -6.31 -13.77 18.61
CA THR A 213 -5.87 -13.32 19.93
C THR A 213 -4.51 -12.65 19.90
N ALA A 214 -3.53 -13.24 19.19
CA ALA A 214 -2.21 -12.67 19.04
C ALA A 214 -2.24 -11.30 18.35
N LEU A 215 -3.00 -11.17 17.26
CA LEU A 215 -3.14 -9.93 16.50
C LEU A 215 -3.93 -8.85 17.27
N SER A 216 -5.03 -9.23 17.95
CA SER A 216 -5.88 -8.28 18.68
C SER A 216 -5.22 -7.76 19.96
N THR A 217 -4.40 -8.56 20.61
CA THR A 217 -3.64 -8.15 21.82
C THR A 217 -2.29 -7.52 21.51
N GLY A 218 -1.83 -7.58 20.26
CA GLY A 218 -0.48 -7.15 19.88
C GLY A 218 0.63 -8.05 20.43
N ASN A 219 0.27 -9.24 20.93
CA ASN A 219 1.22 -10.17 21.55
C ASN A 219 1.88 -11.10 20.51
N PHE A 220 2.57 -10.48 19.56
CA PHE A 220 3.40 -11.20 18.58
C PHE A 220 4.66 -10.41 18.25
N ALA A 221 5.72 -11.15 17.93
CA ALA A 221 6.99 -10.54 17.57
C ALA A 221 6.89 -9.85 16.20
N VAL A 222 7.19 -8.57 16.15
CA VAL A 222 7.23 -7.77 14.92
C VAL A 222 8.66 -7.28 14.71
N PRO A 223 9.51 -8.08 14.04
CA PRO A 223 10.95 -7.79 13.94
C PRO A 223 11.29 -6.69 12.94
N GLY A 224 10.34 -6.24 12.13
CA GLY A 224 10.57 -5.26 11.08
C GLY A 224 10.78 -3.85 11.64
N ASP A 225 11.89 -3.22 11.27
CA ASP A 225 12.18 -1.82 11.55
C ASP A 225 11.68 -0.96 10.37
N HIS A 226 10.58 -0.26 10.59
CA HIS A 226 9.96 0.57 9.57
C HIS A 226 10.80 1.78 9.17
N VAL A 227 11.73 2.25 10.01
CA VAL A 227 12.64 3.36 9.66
C VAL A 227 13.69 2.89 8.66
N LYS A 228 14.26 1.70 8.87
CA LYS A 228 15.19 1.09 7.91
C LYS A 228 14.48 0.76 6.59
N ALA A 229 13.26 0.23 6.66
CA ALA A 229 12.47 -0.06 5.48
C ALA A 229 12.13 1.20 4.68
N THR A 230 11.82 2.33 5.34
CA THR A 230 11.56 3.58 4.61
C THR A 230 12.79 4.16 3.95
N GLN A 231 13.99 3.96 4.49
CA GLN A 231 15.21 4.34 3.78
C GLN A 231 15.37 3.50 2.50
N ALA A 232 15.12 2.19 2.56
CA ALA A 232 15.13 1.33 1.40
C ALA A 232 14.08 1.75 0.34
N ILE A 233 12.86 2.09 0.78
CA ILE A 233 11.81 2.61 -0.12
C ILE A 233 12.28 3.91 -0.78
N TYR A 234 12.83 4.84 -0.01
CA TYR A 234 13.33 6.11 -0.52
C TYR A 234 14.43 5.89 -1.59
N ASP A 235 15.37 4.99 -1.32
CA ASP A 235 16.46 4.68 -2.24
C ASP A 235 15.94 4.09 -3.57
N VAL A 236 14.97 3.17 -3.51
CA VAL A 236 14.33 2.58 -4.71
C VAL A 236 13.52 3.62 -5.49
N VAL A 237 12.78 4.50 -4.79
CA VAL A 237 12.05 5.59 -5.43
C VAL A 237 13.01 6.52 -6.17
N MET A 238 14.13 6.86 -5.55
CA MET A 238 15.13 7.77 -6.11
C MET A 238 16.08 7.10 -7.12
N GLY A 239 16.08 5.77 -7.23
CA GLY A 239 17.03 5.04 -8.07
C GLY A 239 18.47 5.19 -7.62
N LYS A 240 18.72 5.16 -6.30
CA LYS A 240 20.06 5.31 -5.72
C LYS A 240 20.31 4.25 -4.63
N GLY A 241 21.59 4.08 -4.26
CA GLY A 241 21.94 3.11 -3.23
C GLY A 241 21.43 1.70 -3.59
N ILE A 242 20.64 1.09 -2.72
CA ILE A 242 20.06 -0.24 -3.00
C ILE A 242 19.01 -0.24 -4.13
N GLY A 243 18.54 0.92 -4.56
CA GLY A 243 17.59 1.08 -5.66
C GLY A 243 18.24 1.28 -7.02
N GLU A 244 19.55 1.43 -7.10
CA GLU A 244 20.29 1.63 -8.34
C GLU A 244 20.18 0.38 -9.25
N GLY A 245 19.77 0.57 -10.51
CA GLY A 245 19.52 -0.51 -11.46
C GLY A 245 18.20 -1.24 -11.30
N HIS A 246 17.36 -0.84 -10.32
CA HIS A 246 16.05 -1.43 -10.03
C HIS A 246 14.87 -0.49 -10.35
N GLU A 247 15.10 0.55 -11.17
CA GLU A 247 14.09 1.58 -11.46
C GLU A 247 12.88 1.04 -12.24
N LYS A 248 13.03 -0.09 -12.90
CA LYS A 248 11.96 -0.74 -13.69
C LYS A 248 11.14 -1.74 -12.89
N GLU A 249 11.58 -2.07 -11.68
CA GLU A 249 10.89 -3.05 -10.86
C GLU A 249 9.52 -2.51 -10.40
N MET A 250 8.51 -3.36 -10.52
CA MET A 250 7.14 -3.04 -10.11
C MET A 250 6.89 -3.34 -8.64
N ILE A 251 7.54 -4.35 -8.09
CA ILE A 251 7.27 -4.86 -6.73
C ILE A 251 8.54 -4.81 -5.90
N LEU A 252 8.44 -4.17 -4.73
CA LEU A 252 9.48 -4.19 -3.71
C LEU A 252 8.99 -4.95 -2.47
N PRO A 253 9.46 -6.19 -2.24
CA PRO A 253 9.18 -6.91 -1.01
C PRO A 253 10.11 -6.43 0.11
N LEU A 254 9.55 -6.16 1.29
CA LEU A 254 10.28 -5.74 2.47
C LEU A 254 9.79 -6.52 3.70
N GLY A 255 10.75 -7.06 4.46
CA GLY A 255 10.50 -7.89 5.65
C GLY A 255 11.24 -9.23 5.54
N ARG A 256 11.77 -9.72 6.68
CA ARG A 256 12.49 -11.00 6.72
C ARG A 256 11.61 -12.19 6.35
N ASP A 257 10.32 -12.07 6.60
CA ASP A 257 9.29 -13.06 6.29
C ASP A 257 8.93 -13.11 4.80
N MET A 258 9.16 -12.04 4.04
CA MET A 258 8.64 -11.91 2.68
C MET A 258 9.20 -12.94 1.69
N ALA A 259 10.48 -13.28 1.80
CA ALA A 259 11.08 -14.28 0.90
C ALA A 259 10.42 -15.66 1.04
N ALA A 260 10.13 -16.08 2.27
CA ALA A 260 9.44 -17.35 2.55
C ALA A 260 7.99 -17.30 2.05
N ARG A 261 7.27 -16.21 2.31
CA ARG A 261 5.87 -16.01 1.89
C ARG A 261 5.73 -15.98 0.37
N ILE A 262 6.66 -15.33 -0.33
CA ILE A 262 6.69 -15.32 -1.80
C ILE A 262 6.94 -16.74 -2.33
N LYS A 263 7.87 -17.49 -1.71
CA LYS A 263 8.13 -18.87 -2.09
C LYS A 263 6.88 -19.74 -1.93
N GLU A 264 6.20 -19.66 -0.79
CA GLU A 264 4.97 -20.41 -0.54
C GLU A 264 3.86 -20.09 -1.55
N SER A 265 3.68 -18.81 -1.87
CA SER A 265 2.71 -18.39 -2.88
C SER A 265 3.05 -18.93 -4.27
N ARG A 266 4.33 -18.92 -4.64
CA ARG A 266 4.79 -19.51 -5.89
C ARG A 266 4.56 -21.02 -5.92
N ASP A 267 4.97 -21.73 -4.86
CA ASP A 267 4.83 -23.18 -4.78
C ASP A 267 3.34 -23.60 -4.89
N ARG A 268 2.42 -22.80 -4.32
CA ARG A 268 0.97 -23.01 -4.47
C ARG A 268 0.49 -22.81 -5.92
N LEU A 269 0.99 -21.78 -6.62
CA LEU A 269 0.64 -21.56 -8.02
C LEU A 269 1.19 -22.68 -8.92
N ASP A 270 2.44 -23.11 -8.69
CA ASP A 270 3.06 -24.22 -9.41
C ASP A 270 2.24 -25.51 -9.20
N HIS A 271 1.83 -25.78 -7.96
CA HIS A 271 0.97 -26.94 -7.63
C HIS A 271 -0.38 -26.89 -8.34
N MET A 272 -1.00 -25.73 -8.49
CA MET A 272 -2.25 -25.61 -9.26
C MET A 272 -2.06 -26.02 -10.73
N VAL A 273 -0.95 -25.63 -11.34
CA VAL A 273 -0.64 -26.02 -12.73
C VAL A 273 -0.32 -27.52 -12.81
N GLU A 274 0.41 -28.05 -11.83
CA GLU A 274 0.71 -29.48 -11.76
C GLU A 274 -0.58 -30.34 -11.67
N VAL A 275 -1.53 -29.94 -10.81
CA VAL A 275 -2.76 -30.73 -10.59
C VAL A 275 -3.78 -30.53 -11.70
N PHE A 276 -3.94 -29.32 -12.21
CA PHE A 276 -5.03 -28.96 -13.11
C PHE A 276 -4.59 -28.58 -14.53
N GLY A 277 -3.27 -28.61 -14.84
CA GLY A 277 -2.75 -28.15 -16.12
C GLY A 277 -3.32 -28.88 -17.33
N GLU A 278 -3.56 -30.19 -17.23
CA GLU A 278 -4.19 -30.98 -18.29
C GLU A 278 -5.64 -30.53 -18.53
N ILE A 279 -6.41 -30.34 -17.46
CA ILE A 279 -7.79 -29.83 -17.56
C ILE A 279 -7.80 -28.41 -18.13
N CYS A 280 -6.91 -27.56 -17.63
CA CYS A 280 -6.79 -26.16 -18.06
C CYS A 280 -6.53 -26.05 -19.58
N ASN A 281 -5.73 -26.95 -20.14
CA ASN A 281 -5.37 -26.94 -21.56
C ASN A 281 -6.44 -27.56 -22.47
N ASN A 282 -7.38 -28.34 -21.94
CA ASN A 282 -8.39 -29.07 -22.72
C ASN A 282 -9.77 -28.39 -22.78
N VAL A 283 -9.89 -27.13 -22.35
CA VAL A 283 -11.16 -26.36 -22.37
C VAL A 283 -11.19 -25.28 -23.45
N ASN A 284 -10.30 -25.37 -24.43
CA ASN A 284 -10.28 -24.47 -25.58
C ASN A 284 -11.36 -24.83 -26.60
N VAL A 285 -11.76 -23.89 -27.44
CA VAL A 285 -12.59 -24.16 -28.61
C VAL A 285 -11.81 -25.02 -29.63
N ASP A 286 -12.49 -25.98 -30.29
CA ASP A 286 -11.87 -26.89 -31.24
C ASP A 286 -11.27 -26.17 -32.47
N GLU A 287 -11.84 -24.99 -32.81
CA GLU A 287 -11.30 -24.11 -33.85
C GLU A 287 -11.00 -22.73 -33.29
N ALA A 288 -9.76 -22.24 -33.51
CA ALA A 288 -9.43 -20.86 -33.13
C ALA A 288 -10.34 -19.87 -33.89
N PRO A 289 -10.93 -18.85 -33.21
CA PRO A 289 -11.69 -17.80 -33.86
C PRO A 289 -10.83 -17.16 -34.95
N LYS A 290 -11.33 -17.07 -36.18
CA LYS A 290 -10.65 -16.32 -37.24
C LYS A 290 -10.49 -14.89 -36.79
N ALA A 291 -9.27 -14.38 -36.72
CA ALA A 291 -9.00 -12.99 -36.45
C ALA A 291 -9.74 -12.14 -37.51
N THR A 292 -10.70 -11.33 -37.05
CA THR A 292 -11.40 -10.32 -37.86
C THR A 292 -10.55 -9.07 -38.00
#